data_4295256345fda283a954723672ed839f
#
_entry.id   4295256345fda283a954723672ed839f
#
_cell.length_a   1.000
_cell.length_b   1.000
_cell.length_c   1.000
_cell.angle_alpha   90.00
_cell.angle_beta   90.00
_cell.angle_gamma   90.00
#
_symmetry.space_group_name_H-M   'P 1'
#
loop_
_entity.id
_entity.type
_entity.pdbx_description
1 polymer ?
#
loop_
_entity_poly.entity_id
_entity_poly.type
_entity_poly.pdbx_seq_one_letter_code
_entity_poly.pdbx_strand_id
1 'polypeptide(L)'
;RHQKLIEESPCPVMTPDLRGKMGQTAVLAAQSIGYVGAGTVEFLLDKDRNFYFMEMNTRIQVEHPVTEMVTGIDLVAEQIRIAGGAPLVLQQSDLALQGHAIECRINAEDPDRNFLPRPGLVREWKAPEGDGVRCDSHCTSGTTITPHYDSLLAKLIVHAPTRAQAIDKMRQALSDLHVDGPPTTAAFHRDVLGHADFQAGRVTTRWVEQVFMPARQAERKARMAEQANKTLTTSKETP
;
A
#
# COMPACT_ATOMS: atom_id res chain seq x y z
N ARG A 1 -12.00 -2.84 -7.45
CA ARG A 1 -12.18 -1.56 -8.13
C ARG A 1 -10.85 -0.93 -8.55
N HIS A 2 -9.82 -1.74 -8.73
CA HIS A 2 -8.51 -1.35 -9.28
C HIS A 2 -7.80 -0.22 -8.53
N GLN A 3 -8.07 -0.04 -7.24
CA GLN A 3 -7.35 0.93 -6.41
C GLN A 3 -6.01 0.37 -5.98
N LYS A 4 -5.03 1.26 -5.81
CA LYS A 4 -3.76 0.94 -5.18
C LYS A 4 -4.04 0.60 -3.71
N LEU A 5 -3.51 -0.53 -3.23
CA LEU A 5 -3.70 -0.99 -1.86
C LEU A 5 -2.37 -1.26 -1.14
N ILE A 6 -1.34 -1.66 -1.91
CA ILE A 6 0.02 -1.89 -1.43
C ILE A 6 0.96 -1.19 -2.40
N GLU A 7 1.79 -0.33 -1.89
CA GLU A 7 2.80 0.42 -2.62
C GLU A 7 4.19 0.14 -2.05
N GLU A 8 5.20 0.12 -2.90
CA GLU A 8 6.58 -0.09 -2.46
C GLU A 8 7.59 0.77 -3.23
N SER A 9 8.66 1.14 -2.56
CA SER A 9 9.78 1.87 -3.14
C SER A 9 11.11 1.31 -2.61
N PRO A 10 12.10 1.05 -3.50
CA PRO A 10 12.00 1.06 -4.96
C PRO A 10 11.20 -0.13 -5.51
N CYS A 11 10.70 -0.01 -6.74
CA CYS A 11 9.98 -1.10 -7.41
C CYS A 11 10.93 -2.30 -7.65
N PRO A 12 10.51 -3.56 -7.33
CA PRO A 12 11.40 -4.73 -7.38
C PRO A 12 11.89 -5.10 -8.79
N VAL A 13 11.18 -4.64 -9.85
CA VAL A 13 11.57 -4.90 -11.24
C VAL A 13 12.37 -3.75 -11.86
N MET A 14 12.60 -2.68 -11.10
CA MET A 14 13.30 -1.48 -11.57
C MET A 14 14.82 -1.73 -11.64
N THR A 15 15.41 -1.43 -12.80
CA THR A 15 16.86 -1.36 -12.96
C THR A 15 17.34 0.10 -12.97
N PRO A 16 18.61 0.39 -12.68
CA PRO A 16 19.13 1.76 -12.75
C PRO A 16 18.90 2.43 -14.11
N ASP A 17 19.08 1.71 -15.21
CA ASP A 17 18.86 2.21 -16.57
C ASP A 17 17.39 2.54 -16.83
N LEU A 18 16.47 1.62 -16.48
CA LEU A 18 15.04 1.84 -16.63
C LEU A 18 14.57 3.03 -15.76
N ARG A 19 15.04 3.11 -14.52
CA ARG A 19 14.74 4.22 -13.61
C ARG A 19 15.21 5.56 -14.20
N GLY A 20 16.42 5.58 -14.75
CA GLY A 20 16.96 6.79 -15.41
C GLY A 20 16.09 7.23 -16.58
N LYS A 21 15.71 6.32 -17.47
CA LYS A 21 14.86 6.61 -18.63
C LYS A 21 13.46 7.10 -18.23
N MET A 22 12.81 6.41 -17.31
CA MET A 22 11.49 6.80 -16.83
C MET A 22 11.52 8.15 -16.10
N GLY A 23 12.51 8.35 -15.22
CA GLY A 23 12.69 9.61 -14.50
C GLY A 23 12.94 10.79 -15.44
N GLN A 24 13.79 10.62 -16.43
CA GLN A 24 14.06 11.64 -17.45
C GLN A 24 12.80 11.99 -18.25
N THR A 25 12.00 10.98 -18.62
CA THR A 25 10.73 11.20 -19.31
C THR A 25 9.75 11.97 -18.43
N ALA A 26 9.67 11.66 -17.16
CA ALA A 26 8.81 12.38 -16.21
C ALA A 26 9.24 13.85 -16.04
N VAL A 27 10.54 14.11 -15.93
CA VAL A 27 11.10 15.47 -15.86
C VAL A 27 10.78 16.27 -17.11
N LEU A 28 10.99 15.68 -18.31
CA LEU A 28 10.67 16.32 -19.58
C LEU A 28 9.18 16.65 -19.70
N ALA A 29 8.29 15.75 -19.27
CA ALA A 29 6.85 16.00 -19.27
C ALA A 29 6.50 17.21 -18.37
N ALA A 30 7.02 17.26 -17.15
CA ALA A 30 6.78 18.38 -16.24
C ALA A 30 7.36 19.72 -16.78
N GLN A 31 8.58 19.70 -17.32
CA GLN A 31 9.22 20.86 -17.91
C GLN A 31 8.46 21.41 -19.12
N SER A 32 7.90 20.52 -19.98
CA SER A 32 7.17 20.94 -21.17
C SER A 32 5.93 21.79 -20.89
N ILE A 33 5.39 21.69 -19.69
CA ILE A 33 4.21 22.46 -19.24
C ILE A 33 4.57 23.53 -18.18
N GLY A 34 5.86 23.71 -17.86
CA GLY A 34 6.31 24.65 -16.83
C GLY A 34 5.77 24.33 -15.45
N TYR A 35 5.61 23.03 -15.12
CA TYR A 35 5.01 22.60 -13.85
C TYR A 35 5.89 22.96 -12.65
N VAL A 36 5.28 23.51 -11.60
CA VAL A 36 5.92 23.85 -10.33
C VAL A 36 5.18 23.18 -9.18
N GLY A 37 5.90 22.59 -8.24
CA GLY A 37 5.37 21.87 -7.09
C GLY A 37 5.56 20.35 -7.21
N ALA A 38 5.03 19.62 -6.23
CA ALA A 38 5.07 18.16 -6.26
C ALA A 38 4.04 17.62 -7.26
N GLY A 39 4.46 16.68 -8.08
CA GLY A 39 3.63 15.99 -9.05
C GLY A 39 4.09 14.56 -9.25
N THR A 40 3.23 13.74 -9.83
CA THR A 40 3.52 12.33 -10.11
C THR A 40 3.19 12.02 -11.55
N VAL A 41 4.14 11.43 -12.26
CA VAL A 41 3.91 10.88 -13.60
C VAL A 41 3.73 9.37 -13.47
N GLU A 42 2.61 8.87 -13.93
CA GLU A 42 2.27 7.46 -13.91
C GLU A 42 2.57 6.80 -15.24
N PHE A 43 3.17 5.60 -15.17
CA PHE A 43 3.50 4.78 -16.31
C PHE A 43 2.97 3.37 -16.16
N LEU A 44 2.61 2.72 -17.26
CA LEU A 44 2.47 1.27 -17.34
C LEU A 44 3.81 0.68 -17.77
N LEU A 45 4.23 -0.39 -17.11
CA LEU A 45 5.41 -1.17 -17.49
C LEU A 45 4.97 -2.55 -17.96
N ASP A 46 5.37 -2.94 -19.17
CA ASP A 46 5.09 -4.26 -19.70
C ASP A 46 6.12 -5.31 -19.28
N LYS A 47 5.87 -6.58 -19.64
CA LYS A 47 6.76 -7.71 -19.33
C LYS A 47 8.15 -7.60 -19.98
N ASP A 48 8.25 -6.86 -21.09
CA ASP A 48 9.48 -6.64 -21.84
C ASP A 48 10.23 -5.38 -21.38
N ARG A 49 9.74 -4.75 -20.29
CA ARG A 49 10.26 -3.53 -19.67
C ARG A 49 10.12 -2.28 -20.54
N ASN A 50 9.18 -2.27 -21.49
CA ASN A 50 8.75 -1.06 -22.13
C ASN A 50 7.78 -0.31 -21.22
N PHE A 51 7.92 1.00 -21.13
CA PHE A 51 7.04 1.82 -20.31
C PHE A 51 6.23 2.78 -21.18
N TYR A 52 4.99 3.01 -20.77
CA TYR A 52 4.02 3.81 -21.47
C TYR A 52 3.45 4.85 -20.53
N PHE A 53 3.47 6.12 -20.94
CA PHE A 53 2.86 7.21 -20.19
C PHE A 53 1.36 6.98 -20.06
N MET A 54 0.84 7.14 -18.83
CA MET A 54 -0.58 7.10 -18.56
C MET A 54 -1.13 8.51 -18.30
N GLU A 55 -0.66 9.14 -17.22
CA GLU A 55 -1.13 10.46 -16.81
C GLU A 55 -0.09 11.18 -15.94
N MET A 56 -0.31 12.48 -15.76
CA MET A 56 0.37 13.26 -14.74
C MET A 56 -0.65 13.76 -13.72
N ASN A 57 -0.42 13.44 -12.46
CA ASN A 57 -1.16 14.00 -11.34
C ASN A 57 -0.43 15.23 -10.82
N THR A 58 -1.05 16.40 -11.00
CA THR A 58 -0.50 17.69 -10.56
C THR A 58 -0.70 17.95 -9.06
N ARG A 59 -0.42 16.96 -8.26
CA ARG A 59 -0.56 16.91 -6.81
C ARG A 59 0.33 15.82 -6.22
N ILE A 60 0.50 15.84 -4.91
CA ILE A 60 1.04 14.70 -4.16
C ILE A 60 0.05 13.52 -4.21
N GLN A 61 0.54 12.30 -4.17
CA GLN A 61 -0.30 11.09 -4.10
C GLN A 61 -0.38 10.52 -2.68
N VAL A 62 -1.36 9.65 -2.45
CA VAL A 62 -1.56 8.99 -1.15
C VAL A 62 -0.29 8.25 -0.74
N GLU A 63 0.36 7.59 -1.69
CA GLU A 63 1.54 6.74 -1.52
C GLU A 63 2.88 7.50 -1.41
N HIS A 64 2.88 8.83 -1.28
CA HIS A 64 4.12 9.61 -1.11
C HIS A 64 5.02 9.13 0.05
N PRO A 65 4.48 8.56 1.16
CA PRO A 65 5.31 8.14 2.27
C PRO A 65 6.39 7.12 1.93
N VAL A 66 6.18 6.21 0.95
CA VAL A 66 7.24 5.27 0.57
C VAL A 66 8.45 5.98 -0.04
N THR A 67 8.23 7.08 -0.75
CA THR A 67 9.32 7.95 -1.26
C THR A 67 10.01 8.68 -0.12
N GLU A 68 9.24 9.24 0.81
CA GLU A 68 9.78 9.95 1.98
C GLU A 68 10.69 9.03 2.81
N MET A 69 10.24 7.79 3.05
CA MET A 69 10.99 6.83 3.87
C MET A 69 12.31 6.39 3.23
N VAL A 70 12.39 6.28 1.91
CA VAL A 70 13.64 5.87 1.23
C VAL A 70 14.55 7.03 0.85
N THR A 71 14.05 8.28 0.85
CA THR A 71 14.85 9.48 0.51
C THR A 71 15.19 10.33 1.72
N GLY A 72 14.45 10.23 2.81
CA GLY A 72 14.57 11.10 3.98
C GLY A 72 14.02 12.51 3.77
N ILE A 73 13.25 12.75 2.69
CA ILE A 73 12.69 14.06 2.35
C ILE A 73 11.22 14.12 2.76
N ASP A 74 10.83 15.17 3.49
CA ASP A 74 9.43 15.48 3.76
C ASP A 74 8.85 16.23 2.55
N LEU A 75 8.12 15.50 1.69
CA LEU A 75 7.54 16.04 0.46
C LEU A 75 6.45 17.08 0.75
N VAL A 76 5.69 16.90 1.81
CA VAL A 76 4.62 17.85 2.20
C VAL A 76 5.22 19.16 2.68
N ALA A 77 6.26 19.11 3.52
CA ALA A 77 6.97 20.31 3.95
C ALA A 77 7.59 21.06 2.76
N GLU A 78 8.22 20.33 1.81
CA GLU A 78 8.78 20.95 0.60
C GLU A 78 7.70 21.58 -0.28
N GLN A 79 6.54 20.97 -0.44
CA GLN A 79 5.40 21.59 -1.15
C GLN A 79 4.98 22.92 -0.52
N ILE A 80 4.87 22.96 0.81
CA ILE A 80 4.47 24.18 1.53
C ILE A 80 5.53 25.27 1.35
N ARG A 81 6.81 24.93 1.45
CA ARG A 81 7.92 25.89 1.27
C ARG A 81 7.94 26.46 -0.15
N ILE A 82 7.80 25.62 -1.17
CA ILE A 82 7.75 26.05 -2.58
C ILE A 82 6.52 26.92 -2.84
N ALA A 83 5.35 26.56 -2.32
CA ALA A 83 4.13 27.37 -2.43
C ALA A 83 4.26 28.73 -1.73
N GLY A 84 5.08 28.80 -0.67
CA GLY A 84 5.46 30.05 0.00
C GLY A 84 6.49 30.89 -0.76
N GLY A 85 6.93 30.46 -1.95
CA GLY A 85 7.89 31.19 -2.79
C GLY A 85 9.37 30.84 -2.53
N ALA A 86 9.67 29.87 -1.65
CA ALA A 86 11.04 29.40 -1.45
C ALA A 86 11.51 28.55 -2.66
N PRO A 87 12.75 28.70 -3.11
CA PRO A 87 13.31 27.83 -4.14
C PRO A 87 13.54 26.42 -3.59
N LEU A 88 13.41 25.40 -4.45
CA LEU A 88 13.88 24.06 -4.14
C LEU A 88 15.41 24.04 -4.10
N VAL A 89 15.99 23.76 -2.93
CA VAL A 89 17.45 23.71 -2.74
C VAL A 89 18.07 22.35 -3.00
N LEU A 90 17.23 21.30 -3.08
CA LEU A 90 17.68 19.94 -3.34
C LEU A 90 18.10 19.75 -4.82
N GLN A 91 19.22 19.09 -5.01
CA GLN A 91 19.66 18.68 -6.34
C GLN A 91 19.38 17.19 -6.54
N GLN A 92 19.12 16.75 -7.78
CA GLN A 92 18.89 15.32 -8.07
C GLN A 92 20.07 14.44 -7.65
N SER A 93 21.30 14.96 -7.71
CA SER A 93 22.52 14.27 -7.28
C SER A 93 22.60 14.00 -5.79
N ASP A 94 21.87 14.77 -4.97
CA ASP A 94 21.88 14.66 -3.51
C ASP A 94 20.98 13.51 -3.02
N LEU A 95 20.14 12.98 -3.94
CA LEU A 95 19.13 12.00 -3.62
C LEU A 95 19.65 10.58 -3.82
N ALA A 96 19.73 9.84 -2.72
CA ALA A 96 20.02 8.41 -2.72
C ALA A 96 18.85 7.66 -2.11
N LEU A 97 18.41 6.59 -2.79
CA LEU A 97 17.41 5.68 -2.21
C LEU A 97 18.10 4.79 -1.17
N GLN A 98 17.61 4.81 0.06
CA GLN A 98 18.15 4.01 1.16
C GLN A 98 17.10 2.97 1.58
N GLY A 99 17.48 1.69 1.57
CA GLY A 99 16.61 0.62 1.99
C GLY A 99 15.41 0.38 1.08
N HIS A 100 14.33 -0.06 1.68
CA HIS A 100 13.07 -0.41 1.03
C HIS A 100 11.89 -0.04 1.92
N ALA A 101 10.90 0.63 1.36
CA ALA A 101 9.66 0.99 2.06
C ALA A 101 8.46 0.31 1.42
N ILE A 102 7.50 -0.07 2.25
CA ILE A 102 6.21 -0.61 1.83
C ILE A 102 5.11 0.17 2.55
N GLU A 103 4.07 0.55 1.83
CA GLU A 103 2.84 1.13 2.37
C GLU A 103 1.68 0.15 2.16
N CYS A 104 0.82 0.00 3.17
CA CYS A 104 -0.46 -0.68 3.07
C CYS A 104 -1.58 0.28 3.46
N ARG A 105 -2.56 0.45 2.59
CA ARG A 105 -3.76 1.24 2.90
C ARG A 105 -4.73 0.41 3.72
N ILE A 106 -4.97 0.84 4.94
CA ILE A 106 -5.93 0.21 5.84
C ILE A 106 -7.29 0.87 5.60
N ASN A 107 -8.12 0.20 4.82
CA ASN A 107 -9.45 0.67 4.46
C ASN A 107 -10.53 -0.07 5.26
N ALA A 108 -11.59 0.62 5.63
CA ALA A 108 -12.81 0.02 6.18
C ALA A 108 -13.61 -0.66 5.04
N GLU A 109 -13.08 -1.76 4.54
CA GLU A 109 -13.60 -2.55 3.43
C GLU A 109 -13.59 -4.03 3.76
N ASP A 110 -14.49 -4.78 3.15
CA ASP A 110 -14.57 -6.24 3.29
C ASP A 110 -13.98 -6.92 2.04
N PRO A 111 -12.73 -7.41 2.09
CA PRO A 111 -12.09 -8.08 0.95
C PRO A 111 -12.84 -9.33 0.50
N ASP A 112 -13.56 -10.01 1.42
CA ASP A 112 -14.32 -11.21 1.11
C ASP A 112 -15.65 -10.91 0.41
N ARG A 113 -16.05 -9.64 0.38
CA ARG A 113 -17.21 -9.11 -0.33
C ARG A 113 -16.82 -8.12 -1.41
N ASN A 114 -15.78 -8.45 -2.16
CA ASN A 114 -15.29 -7.63 -3.27
C ASN A 114 -14.95 -6.19 -2.84
N PHE A 115 -14.27 -6.04 -1.70
CA PHE A 115 -13.87 -4.76 -1.13
C PHE A 115 -15.03 -3.77 -0.94
N LEU A 116 -16.20 -4.29 -0.56
CA LEU A 116 -17.35 -3.46 -0.27
C LEU A 116 -17.04 -2.55 0.94
N PRO A 117 -17.19 -1.23 0.82
CA PRO A 117 -17.02 -0.30 1.95
C PRO A 117 -17.95 -0.67 3.12
N ARG A 118 -17.42 -0.59 4.32
CA ARG A 118 -18.09 -0.96 5.55
C ARG A 118 -18.04 0.18 6.56
N PRO A 119 -18.91 1.19 6.43
CA PRO A 119 -19.02 2.25 7.43
C PRO A 119 -19.42 1.66 8.79
N GLY A 120 -19.01 2.31 9.88
CA GLY A 120 -19.32 1.85 11.23
C GLY A 120 -18.43 2.52 12.28
N LEU A 121 -18.70 2.19 13.54
CA LEU A 121 -17.95 2.69 14.69
C LEU A 121 -16.68 1.85 14.89
N VAL A 122 -15.55 2.52 14.97
CA VAL A 122 -14.28 1.95 15.45
C VAL A 122 -14.29 2.03 16.97
N ARG A 123 -14.58 0.91 17.64
CA ARG A 123 -14.66 0.86 19.11
C ARG A 123 -13.29 0.97 19.74
N GLU A 124 -12.32 0.26 19.16
CA GLU A 124 -10.93 0.31 19.61
C GLU A 124 -9.99 0.43 18.41
N TRP A 125 -9.02 1.32 18.56
CA TRP A 125 -7.93 1.55 17.60
C TRP A 125 -6.61 1.56 18.34
N LYS A 126 -5.68 0.71 17.91
CA LYS A 126 -4.29 0.74 18.35
C LYS A 126 -3.37 0.61 17.14
N ALA A 127 -2.66 1.69 16.84
CA ALA A 127 -1.66 1.69 15.79
C ALA A 127 -0.42 0.89 16.22
N PRO A 128 0.25 0.20 15.29
CA PRO A 128 1.56 -0.39 15.58
C PRO A 128 2.61 0.71 15.71
N GLU A 129 3.61 0.44 16.56
CA GLU A 129 4.74 1.34 16.81
C GLU A 129 6.05 0.56 16.67
N GLY A 130 7.15 1.27 16.43
CA GLY A 130 8.48 0.69 16.37
C GLY A 130 9.40 1.40 15.40
N ASP A 131 10.70 1.05 15.46
CA ASP A 131 11.69 1.58 14.54
C ASP A 131 11.37 1.22 13.08
N GLY A 132 11.34 2.24 12.21
CA GLY A 132 10.96 2.08 10.81
C GLY A 132 9.50 1.69 10.58
N VAL A 133 8.60 1.96 11.55
CA VAL A 133 7.14 1.84 11.41
C VAL A 133 6.53 3.23 11.53
N ARG A 134 5.69 3.60 10.56
CA ARG A 134 4.93 4.86 10.52
C ARG A 134 3.47 4.56 10.26
N CYS A 135 2.57 5.20 11.00
CA CYS A 135 1.14 5.09 10.79
C CYS A 135 0.53 6.48 10.65
N ASP A 136 0.13 6.84 9.44
CA ASP A 136 -0.58 8.09 9.17
C ASP A 136 -2.08 7.80 9.22
N SER A 137 -2.76 8.28 10.27
CA SER A 137 -4.17 7.99 10.52
C SER A 137 -4.91 9.18 11.10
N HIS A 138 -6.18 9.33 10.72
CA HIS A 138 -7.14 10.18 11.43
C HIS A 138 -7.96 9.39 12.46
N CYS A 139 -7.79 8.07 12.51
CA CYS A 139 -8.61 7.17 13.29
C CYS A 139 -8.14 7.08 14.74
N THR A 140 -9.07 7.13 15.65
CA THR A 140 -8.91 6.86 17.08
C THR A 140 -10.06 6.00 17.57
N SER A 141 -9.94 5.43 18.78
CA SER A 141 -11.08 4.75 19.41
C SER A 141 -12.27 5.71 19.54
N GLY A 142 -13.45 5.28 19.13
CA GLY A 142 -14.66 6.10 19.06
C GLY A 142 -14.91 6.80 17.72
N THR A 143 -13.99 6.71 16.74
CA THR A 143 -14.18 7.29 15.41
C THR A 143 -15.31 6.58 14.66
N THR A 144 -16.25 7.33 14.10
CA THR A 144 -17.31 6.80 13.21
C THR A 144 -16.90 6.99 11.75
N ILE A 145 -16.79 5.88 11.03
CA ILE A 145 -16.56 5.89 9.58
C ILE A 145 -17.88 6.04 8.88
N THR A 146 -18.02 7.12 8.12
CA THR A 146 -19.26 7.46 7.42
C THR A 146 -19.23 6.94 5.98
N PRO A 147 -20.40 6.75 5.33
CA PRO A 147 -20.45 6.38 3.91
C PRO A 147 -20.20 7.56 2.95
N HIS A 148 -19.99 8.77 3.48
CA HIS A 148 -19.90 10.00 2.69
C HIS A 148 -18.49 10.34 2.21
N TYR A 149 -17.48 9.70 2.79
CA TYR A 149 -16.06 9.88 2.49
C TYR A 149 -15.41 8.56 2.09
N ASP A 150 -14.13 8.63 1.74
CA ASP A 150 -13.31 7.46 1.45
C ASP A 150 -13.24 6.52 2.66
N SER A 151 -13.07 5.23 2.40
CA SER A 151 -12.96 4.17 3.40
C SER A 151 -11.59 4.12 4.10
N LEU A 152 -10.62 4.94 3.71
CA LEU A 152 -9.26 4.93 4.22
C LEU A 152 -9.22 5.34 5.69
N LEU A 153 -8.77 4.42 6.56
CA LEU A 153 -8.56 4.65 7.99
C LEU A 153 -7.14 5.11 8.29
N ALA A 154 -6.19 4.45 7.66
CA ALA A 154 -4.77 4.71 7.87
C ALA A 154 -3.93 4.28 6.66
N LYS A 155 -2.77 4.88 6.55
CA LYS A 155 -1.63 4.36 5.81
C LYS A 155 -0.66 3.77 6.82
N LEU A 156 -0.36 2.49 6.70
CA LEU A 156 0.68 1.85 7.48
C LEU A 156 1.91 1.70 6.59
N ILE A 157 3.01 2.30 6.99
CA ILE A 157 4.24 2.35 6.22
C ILE A 157 5.37 1.73 7.04
N VAL A 158 6.21 0.93 6.40
CA VAL A 158 7.43 0.41 7.01
C VAL A 158 8.64 0.70 6.16
N HIS A 159 9.80 0.78 6.82
CA HIS A 159 11.09 0.90 6.19
C HIS A 159 12.08 -0.11 6.77
N ALA A 160 12.88 -0.73 5.92
CA ALA A 160 13.92 -1.68 6.30
C ALA A 160 15.09 -1.64 5.30
N PRO A 161 16.27 -2.18 5.66
CA PRO A 161 17.44 -2.20 4.76
C PRO A 161 17.19 -2.96 3.44
N THR A 162 16.34 -3.99 3.44
CA THR A 162 16.05 -4.80 2.26
C THR A 162 14.54 -5.02 2.08
N ARG A 163 14.11 -5.35 0.84
CA ARG A 163 12.72 -5.67 0.53
C ARG A 163 12.19 -6.82 1.39
N ALA A 164 12.95 -7.89 1.55
CA ALA A 164 12.53 -9.03 2.37
C ALA A 164 12.27 -8.62 3.82
N GLN A 165 13.18 -7.85 4.42
CA GLN A 165 13.00 -7.31 5.76
C GLN A 165 11.82 -6.33 5.88
N ALA A 166 11.57 -5.52 4.83
CA ALA A 166 10.40 -4.64 4.80
C ALA A 166 9.08 -5.45 4.75
N ILE A 167 9.04 -6.54 3.97
CA ILE A 167 7.89 -7.46 3.94
C ILE A 167 7.65 -8.08 5.31
N ASP A 168 8.68 -8.60 5.97
CA ASP A 168 8.55 -9.20 7.29
C ASP A 168 8.11 -8.17 8.35
N LYS A 169 8.71 -6.97 8.32
CA LYS A 169 8.32 -5.86 9.19
C LYS A 169 6.87 -5.43 8.98
N MET A 170 6.40 -5.32 7.73
CA MET A 170 5.01 -4.98 7.43
C MET A 170 4.04 -6.06 7.91
N ARG A 171 4.38 -7.34 7.73
CA ARG A 171 3.55 -8.44 8.23
C ARG A 171 3.42 -8.40 9.76
N GLN A 172 4.51 -8.08 10.47
CA GLN A 172 4.49 -7.90 11.91
C GLN A 172 3.64 -6.68 12.30
N ALA A 173 3.88 -5.52 11.70
CA ALA A 173 3.11 -4.30 11.97
C ALA A 173 1.60 -4.49 11.72
N LEU A 174 1.21 -5.21 10.65
CA LEU A 174 -0.18 -5.58 10.39
C LEU A 174 -0.75 -6.56 11.44
N SER A 175 0.08 -7.35 12.10
CA SER A 175 -0.34 -8.24 13.19
C SER A 175 -0.51 -7.49 14.50
N ASP A 176 0.28 -6.44 14.71
CA ASP A 176 0.22 -5.57 15.90
C ASP A 176 -0.88 -4.49 15.80
N LEU A 177 -1.34 -4.22 14.57
CA LEU A 177 -2.47 -3.32 14.33
C LEU A 177 -3.76 -3.92 14.89
N HIS A 178 -4.37 -3.22 15.84
CA HIS A 178 -5.67 -3.63 16.37
C HIS A 178 -6.78 -2.64 15.95
N VAL A 179 -7.82 -3.20 15.34
CA VAL A 179 -9.03 -2.45 14.96
C VAL A 179 -10.24 -3.29 15.37
N ASP A 180 -10.95 -2.85 16.38
CA ASP A 180 -12.26 -3.41 16.74
C ASP A 180 -13.37 -2.52 16.16
N GLY A 181 -14.13 -3.06 15.18
CA GLY A 181 -15.15 -2.31 14.46
C GLY A 181 -15.45 -2.90 13.09
N PRO A 182 -15.47 -2.07 12.04
CA PRO A 182 -15.69 -2.54 10.69
C PRO A 182 -14.55 -3.47 10.23
N PRO A 183 -14.81 -4.43 9.34
CA PRO A 183 -13.76 -5.20 8.68
C PRO A 183 -12.82 -4.27 7.92
N THR A 184 -11.54 -4.64 7.88
CA THR A 184 -10.51 -3.86 7.19
C THR A 184 -9.71 -4.71 6.21
N THR A 185 -8.94 -4.02 5.36
CA THR A 185 -8.01 -4.66 4.42
C THR A 185 -6.78 -5.28 5.07
N ALA A 186 -6.56 -5.11 6.39
CA ALA A 186 -5.33 -5.56 7.08
C ALA A 186 -5.05 -7.07 6.91
N ALA A 187 -6.06 -7.93 7.06
CA ALA A 187 -5.90 -9.37 6.86
C ALA A 187 -5.54 -9.73 5.41
N PHE A 188 -6.17 -9.06 4.44
CA PHE A 188 -5.85 -9.21 3.02
C PHE A 188 -4.38 -8.86 2.75
N HIS A 189 -3.88 -7.76 3.30
CA HIS A 189 -2.48 -7.37 3.13
C HIS A 189 -1.51 -8.41 3.68
N ARG A 190 -1.78 -8.96 4.88
CA ARG A 190 -0.94 -10.03 5.45
C ARG A 190 -0.87 -11.26 4.55
N ASP A 191 -2.00 -11.65 3.97
CA ASP A 191 -2.09 -12.80 3.08
C ASP A 191 -1.31 -12.53 1.78
N VAL A 192 -1.46 -11.34 1.17
CA VAL A 192 -0.71 -10.93 -0.03
C VAL A 192 0.79 -10.91 0.23
N LEU A 193 1.24 -10.26 1.30
CA LEU A 193 2.65 -10.18 1.68
C LEU A 193 3.27 -11.54 2.00
N GLY A 194 2.44 -12.50 2.44
CA GLY A 194 2.86 -13.90 2.66
C GLY A 194 2.95 -14.74 1.40
N HIS A 195 2.40 -14.27 0.27
CA HIS A 195 2.33 -15.06 -0.95
C HIS A 195 3.67 -15.09 -1.70
N ALA A 196 4.07 -16.28 -2.17
CA ALA A 196 5.36 -16.50 -2.82
C ALA A 196 5.58 -15.61 -4.06
N ASP A 197 4.53 -15.35 -4.83
CA ASP A 197 4.63 -14.47 -6.01
C ASP A 197 4.89 -13.02 -5.63
N PHE A 198 4.25 -12.51 -4.56
CA PHE A 198 4.52 -11.16 -4.07
C PHE A 198 5.96 -11.04 -3.56
N GLN A 199 6.39 -11.99 -2.74
CA GLN A 199 7.77 -12.02 -2.22
C GLN A 199 8.83 -12.07 -3.34
N ALA A 200 8.52 -12.80 -4.40
CA ALA A 200 9.40 -12.89 -5.57
C ALA A 200 9.26 -11.73 -6.58
N GLY A 201 8.39 -10.74 -6.32
CA GLY A 201 8.16 -9.61 -7.25
C GLY A 201 7.50 -10.00 -8.57
N ARG A 202 6.74 -11.11 -8.61
CA ARG A 202 6.10 -11.63 -9.83
C ARG A 202 4.63 -11.24 -9.96
N VAL A 203 4.21 -10.19 -9.30
CA VAL A 203 2.82 -9.71 -9.35
C VAL A 203 2.61 -8.75 -10.54
N THR A 204 1.40 -8.78 -11.11
CA THR A 204 0.96 -7.87 -12.17
C THR A 204 -0.29 -7.12 -11.74
N THR A 205 -0.72 -6.11 -12.50
CA THR A 205 -1.94 -5.34 -12.21
C THR A 205 -3.21 -6.18 -12.11
N ARG A 206 -3.24 -7.38 -12.71
CA ARG A 206 -4.38 -8.31 -12.67
C ARG A 206 -4.16 -9.50 -11.72
N TRP A 207 -3.01 -9.60 -11.10
CA TRP A 207 -2.65 -10.77 -10.28
C TRP A 207 -3.63 -10.99 -9.12
N VAL A 208 -4.05 -9.92 -8.44
CA VAL A 208 -5.01 -10.02 -7.33
C VAL A 208 -6.32 -10.65 -7.80
N GLU A 209 -6.88 -10.17 -8.91
CA GLU A 209 -8.17 -10.65 -9.42
C GLU A 209 -8.09 -12.04 -10.04
N GLN A 210 -7.04 -12.32 -10.79
CA GLN A 210 -6.94 -13.53 -11.61
C GLN A 210 -6.30 -14.71 -10.88
N VAL A 211 -5.45 -14.45 -9.87
CA VAL A 211 -4.68 -15.48 -9.17
C VAL A 211 -5.03 -15.51 -7.69
N PHE A 212 -4.80 -14.40 -6.99
CA PHE A 212 -4.86 -14.39 -5.53
C PHE A 212 -6.28 -14.56 -4.97
N MET A 213 -7.25 -13.78 -5.44
CA MET A 213 -8.61 -13.83 -4.91
C MET A 213 -9.33 -15.16 -5.19
N PRO A 214 -9.21 -15.78 -6.39
CA PRO A 214 -9.77 -17.10 -6.63
C PRO A 214 -9.20 -18.19 -5.71
N ALA A 215 -7.88 -18.21 -5.50
CA ALA A 215 -7.22 -19.15 -4.59
C ALA A 215 -7.68 -18.95 -3.13
N ARG A 216 -7.67 -17.69 -2.64
CA ARG A 216 -8.13 -17.33 -1.29
C ARG A 216 -9.59 -17.74 -1.05
N GLN A 217 -10.48 -17.55 -2.03
CA GLN A 217 -11.88 -17.96 -1.93
C GLN A 217 -12.04 -19.47 -1.89
N ALA A 218 -11.24 -20.21 -2.67
CA ALA A 218 -11.26 -21.68 -2.67
C ALA A 218 -10.80 -22.24 -1.31
N GLU A 219 -9.71 -21.72 -0.76
CA GLU A 219 -9.21 -22.11 0.58
C GLU A 219 -10.23 -21.81 1.68
N ARG A 220 -10.88 -20.64 1.63
CA ARG A 220 -11.91 -20.29 2.59
C ARG A 220 -13.09 -21.23 2.54
N LYS A 221 -13.58 -21.57 1.35
CA LYS A 221 -14.66 -22.56 1.17
C LYS A 221 -14.27 -23.92 1.73
N ALA A 222 -13.05 -24.37 1.49
CA ALA A 222 -12.53 -25.63 2.00
C ALA A 222 -12.49 -25.64 3.54
N ARG A 223 -11.98 -24.58 4.18
CA ARG A 223 -11.96 -24.43 5.65
C ARG A 223 -13.36 -24.42 6.27
N MET A 224 -14.31 -23.72 5.65
CA MET A 224 -15.70 -23.68 6.14
C MET A 224 -16.35 -25.07 6.04
N ALA A 225 -16.12 -25.82 4.96
CA ALA A 225 -16.62 -27.17 4.81
C ALA A 225 -16.02 -28.14 5.86
N GLU A 226 -14.72 -28.02 6.12
CA GLU A 226 -14.05 -28.82 7.17
C GLU A 226 -14.59 -28.52 8.57
N GLN A 227 -14.80 -27.24 8.89
CA GLN A 227 -15.38 -26.83 10.19
C GLN A 227 -16.81 -27.33 10.35
N ALA A 228 -17.64 -27.24 9.30
CA ALA A 228 -19.01 -27.75 9.32
C ALA A 228 -19.03 -29.28 9.55
N ASN A 229 -18.14 -30.02 8.91
CA ASN A 229 -18.01 -31.46 9.11
C ASN A 229 -17.57 -31.81 10.55
N LYS A 230 -16.61 -31.07 11.14
CA LYS A 230 -16.19 -31.26 12.53
C LYS A 230 -17.32 -31.03 13.52
N THR A 231 -18.13 -30.00 13.30
CA THR A 231 -19.29 -29.70 14.16
C THR A 231 -20.36 -30.78 14.09
N LEU A 232 -20.60 -31.34 12.88
CA LEU A 232 -21.55 -32.45 12.68
C LEU A 232 -21.09 -33.78 13.33
N THR A 233 -19.78 -34.00 13.38
CA THR A 233 -19.22 -35.23 14.03
C THR A 233 -19.30 -35.13 15.53
N THR A 234 -19.00 -33.94 16.11
CA THR A 234 -19.06 -33.72 17.57
C THR A 234 -20.50 -33.76 18.11
N SER A 235 -21.48 -33.33 17.32
CA SER A 235 -22.90 -33.38 17.73
C SER A 235 -23.52 -34.79 17.65
N LYS A 236 -22.84 -35.76 17.03
CA LYS A 236 -23.27 -37.19 16.98
C LYS A 236 -22.65 -38.06 18.08
N GLU A 237 -21.66 -37.55 18.79
CA GLU A 237 -20.96 -38.28 19.86
C GLU A 237 -21.43 -37.87 21.29
N THR A 238 -22.45 -37.02 21.40
CA THR A 238 -23.08 -36.73 22.70
C THR A 238 -24.32 -37.61 22.85
N PRO A 239 -24.33 -38.60 23.79
CA PRO A 239 -25.45 -39.51 24.01
C PRO A 239 -26.65 -38.80 24.62
#